data_20700a79b0109f4014d2eefa1a24e8e4
#
_entry.id   20700a79b0109f4014d2eefa1a24e8e4
#
_cell.length_a   1.000
_cell.length_b   1.000
_cell.length_c   1.000
_cell.angle_alpha   90.00
_cell.angle_beta   90.00
_cell.angle_gamma   90.00
#
_symmetry.space_group_name_H-M   'P 1'
#
loop_
_entity.id
_entity.type
_entity.pdbx_description
1 polymer ?
#
loop_
_entity_poly.entity_id
_entity_poly.type
_entity_poly.pdbx_seq_one_letter_code
_entity_poly.pdbx_strand_id
1 'polypeptide(L)'
;MSIDFKDISVVIQGPVQAYQGRSQEPGITHKCIASIRTHLPGATIILSTWEGQDCHGLNPDILLLNKDPGATIVSYNAKGEPGKLNFNRQIVSSAEGLKQVTTPYAVKIRSDNFLTSNDFVAAQQAFPARNDASKLFTQKVVTNTSYFRRYADGQKIVMLPSDFFHFGLTEDLLKIWDIPLFPDREFDPTKAGSPQYRGAPKVGPHAEQIYCNAWLRKLDSTVPYLQHRHQNSPELLAYWERFIASNLVVLEPEQIGLGLIQRFIPKSKRPNEICHQDWLLLYKQYCDPSIAISKFDIFKTIGWKRMCKLPFSYIKHQLTQIKK
;
A
#
# COMPACT_ATOMS: atom_id res chain seq x y z
N MET A 1 -8.96 26.07 -0.05
CA MET A 1 -7.81 26.64 0.70
C MET A 1 -6.60 25.79 0.39
N SER A 2 -5.43 26.38 0.12
CA SER A 2 -4.19 25.63 -0.06
C SER A 2 -3.71 25.13 1.30
N ILE A 3 -3.27 23.88 1.38
CA ILE A 3 -2.65 23.33 2.60
C ILE A 3 -1.25 23.95 2.72
N ASP A 4 -0.94 24.60 3.85
CA ASP A 4 0.41 25.09 4.14
C ASP A 4 1.33 23.90 4.45
N PHE A 5 2.55 23.90 3.93
CA PHE A 5 3.50 22.80 4.21
C PHE A 5 3.89 22.69 5.71
N LYS A 6 3.76 23.77 6.46
CA LYS A 6 3.91 23.73 7.94
C LYS A 6 2.85 22.90 8.64
N ASP A 7 1.70 22.68 7.98
CA ASP A 7 0.62 21.85 8.47
C ASP A 7 0.80 20.38 8.07
N ILE A 8 1.96 20.02 7.52
CA ILE A 8 2.29 18.67 7.06
C ILE A 8 3.48 18.12 7.85
N SER A 9 3.35 16.94 8.40
CA SER A 9 4.49 16.14 8.85
C SER A 9 4.72 14.95 7.93
N VAL A 10 5.99 14.63 7.67
CA VAL A 10 6.38 13.51 6.81
C VAL A 10 7.01 12.41 7.62
N VAL A 11 6.32 11.28 7.74
CA VAL A 11 6.81 10.07 8.39
C VAL A 11 7.54 9.21 7.37
N ILE A 12 8.87 9.17 7.49
CA ILE A 12 9.74 8.28 6.73
C ILE A 12 9.85 6.98 7.52
N GLN A 13 9.33 5.88 6.97
CA GLN A 13 9.30 4.60 7.65
C GLN A 13 10.22 3.55 7.00
N GLY A 14 10.84 2.72 7.82
CA GLY A 14 11.64 1.57 7.39
C GLY A 14 13.14 1.70 7.68
N PRO A 15 13.95 0.71 7.25
CA PRO A 15 15.39 0.72 7.48
C PRO A 15 16.06 1.82 6.66
N VAL A 16 17.12 2.42 7.20
CA VAL A 16 17.91 3.47 6.52
C VAL A 16 19.12 2.91 5.76
N GLN A 17 19.46 1.65 6.04
CA GLN A 17 20.54 0.89 5.38
C GLN A 17 20.11 -0.56 5.17
N ALA A 18 20.96 -1.38 4.56
CA ALA A 18 20.72 -2.82 4.45
C ALA A 18 20.48 -3.44 5.84
N TYR A 19 19.40 -4.21 5.95
CA TYR A 19 18.95 -4.72 7.25
C TYR A 19 18.33 -6.11 7.12
N GLN A 20 18.86 -7.07 7.86
CA GLN A 20 18.34 -8.45 7.97
C GLN A 20 17.96 -9.07 6.60
N GLY A 21 18.91 -9.07 5.67
CA GLY A 21 18.75 -9.66 4.34
C GLY A 21 17.99 -8.80 3.32
N ARG A 22 17.48 -7.63 3.72
CA ARG A 22 16.93 -6.64 2.79
C ARG A 22 18.03 -5.68 2.34
N SER A 23 18.29 -5.63 1.04
CA SER A 23 19.16 -4.63 0.44
C SER A 23 18.52 -3.24 0.46
N GLN A 24 19.33 -2.21 0.71
CA GLN A 24 18.97 -0.81 0.58
C GLN A 24 19.96 -0.14 -0.37
N GLU A 25 19.48 0.73 -1.25
CA GLU A 25 20.35 1.52 -2.12
C GLU A 25 21.14 2.52 -1.27
N PRO A 26 22.48 2.59 -1.39
CA PRO A 26 23.28 3.54 -0.62
C PRO A 26 22.81 4.99 -0.84
N GLY A 27 22.67 5.75 0.25
CA GLY A 27 22.27 7.16 0.20
C GLY A 27 20.80 7.44 -0.13
N ILE A 28 19.96 6.41 -0.34
CA ILE A 28 18.55 6.62 -0.73
C ILE A 28 17.75 7.35 0.37
N THR A 29 18.01 7.08 1.64
CA THR A 29 17.33 7.77 2.75
C THR A 29 17.78 9.24 2.85
N HIS A 30 19.05 9.54 2.59
CA HIS A 30 19.51 10.93 2.45
C HIS A 30 18.77 11.65 1.31
N LYS A 31 18.66 10.99 0.13
CA LYS A 31 17.89 11.52 -1.01
C LYS A 31 16.42 11.74 -0.64
N CYS A 32 15.81 10.82 0.12
CA CYS A 32 14.44 10.96 0.61
C CYS A 32 14.30 12.25 1.43
N ILE A 33 15.12 12.43 2.48
CA ILE A 33 15.06 13.61 3.36
C ILE A 33 15.34 14.89 2.57
N ALA A 34 16.38 14.93 1.74
CA ALA A 34 16.70 16.09 0.93
C ALA A 34 15.55 16.48 -0.01
N SER A 35 14.89 15.49 -0.64
CA SER A 35 13.75 15.73 -1.51
C SER A 35 12.54 16.31 -0.76
N ILE A 36 12.29 15.85 0.49
CA ILE A 36 11.23 16.39 1.32
C ILE A 36 11.52 17.86 1.68
N ARG A 37 12.73 18.19 2.09
CA ARG A 37 13.13 19.57 2.36
C ARG A 37 12.96 20.47 1.13
N THR A 38 13.20 19.93 -0.07
CA THR A 38 13.07 20.68 -1.34
C THR A 38 11.59 20.89 -1.71
N HIS A 39 10.78 19.87 -1.65
CA HIS A 39 9.41 19.90 -2.17
C HIS A 39 8.33 20.26 -1.13
N LEU A 40 8.65 20.16 0.15
CA LEU A 40 7.78 20.55 1.27
C LEU A 40 8.57 21.43 2.27
N PRO A 41 9.04 22.63 1.86
CA PRO A 41 9.80 23.49 2.77
C PRO A 41 8.95 23.89 3.98
N GLY A 42 9.49 23.64 5.19
CA GLY A 42 8.80 23.88 6.44
C GLY A 42 7.99 22.72 7.01
N ALA A 43 7.84 21.61 6.27
CA ALA A 43 7.23 20.41 6.81
C ALA A 43 8.14 19.74 7.85
N THR A 44 7.54 19.18 8.90
CA THR A 44 8.25 18.40 9.93
C THR A 44 8.61 17.02 9.40
N ILE A 45 9.87 16.62 9.50
CA ILE A 45 10.35 15.29 9.08
C ILE A 45 10.53 14.37 10.29
N ILE A 46 9.81 13.27 10.32
CA ILE A 46 9.90 12.22 11.34
C ILE A 46 10.50 10.98 10.70
N LEU A 47 11.73 10.61 11.10
CA LEU A 47 12.33 9.36 10.67
C LEU A 47 12.03 8.28 11.71
N SER A 48 11.20 7.30 11.32
CA SER A 48 10.83 6.16 12.15
C SER A 48 11.50 4.88 11.62
N THR A 49 12.55 4.47 12.30
CA THR A 49 13.41 3.34 11.92
C THR A 49 13.69 2.43 13.12
N TRP A 50 14.70 1.58 13.05
CA TRP A 50 15.00 0.54 14.04
C TRP A 50 16.18 0.94 14.92
N GLU A 51 16.18 0.48 16.17
CA GLU A 51 17.35 0.48 17.01
C GLU A 51 18.54 -0.18 16.29
N GLY A 52 19.74 0.38 16.46
CA GLY A 52 20.97 -0.12 15.83
C GLY A 52 21.17 0.28 14.36
N GLN A 53 20.27 1.10 13.77
CA GLN A 53 20.50 1.70 12.45
C GLN A 53 21.44 2.91 12.59
N ASP A 54 22.37 3.06 11.65
CA ASP A 54 23.20 4.26 11.57
C ASP A 54 22.42 5.39 10.91
N CYS A 55 22.00 6.35 11.72
CA CYS A 55 21.26 7.54 11.29
C CYS A 55 22.15 8.80 11.22
N HIS A 56 23.47 8.64 11.32
CA HIS A 56 24.38 9.78 11.28
C HIS A 56 24.25 10.58 9.98
N GLY A 57 24.16 11.90 10.09
CA GLY A 57 24.04 12.81 8.94
C GLY A 57 22.67 12.87 8.26
N LEU A 58 21.65 12.09 8.69
CA LEU A 58 20.30 12.12 8.10
C LEU A 58 19.52 13.38 8.48
N ASN A 59 19.71 13.94 9.67
CA ASN A 59 19.12 15.19 10.16
C ASN A 59 17.59 15.32 9.98
N PRO A 60 16.76 14.34 10.42
CA PRO A 60 15.32 14.55 10.55
C PRO A 60 15.05 15.54 11.70
N ASP A 61 13.83 16.12 11.77
CA ASP A 61 13.43 16.94 12.91
C ASP A 61 13.16 16.06 14.15
N ILE A 62 12.60 14.86 13.92
CA ILE A 62 12.36 13.85 14.95
C ILE A 62 12.95 12.52 14.48
N LEU A 63 13.82 11.94 15.28
CA LEU A 63 14.34 10.58 15.07
C LEU A 63 13.68 9.64 16.09
N LEU A 64 12.98 8.63 15.56
CA LEU A 64 12.34 7.59 16.37
C LEU A 64 13.00 6.25 16.08
N LEU A 65 13.67 5.68 17.06
CA LEU A 65 14.29 4.36 17.03
C LEU A 65 13.35 3.36 17.69
N ASN A 66 12.73 2.50 16.88
CA ASN A 66 11.79 1.50 17.35
C ASN A 66 12.49 0.18 17.63
N LYS A 67 12.00 -0.55 18.63
CA LYS A 67 12.35 -1.96 18.78
C LYS A 67 11.82 -2.76 17.59
N ASP A 68 12.71 -3.51 16.92
CA ASP A 68 12.29 -4.35 15.77
C ASP A 68 11.36 -5.48 16.24
N PRO A 69 10.10 -5.54 15.76
CA PRO A 69 9.18 -6.64 16.08
C PRO A 69 9.56 -7.98 15.41
N GLY A 70 10.58 -7.98 14.56
CA GLY A 70 10.95 -9.14 13.75
C GLY A 70 10.09 -9.29 12.48
N ALA A 71 10.52 -10.21 11.63
CA ALA A 71 9.73 -10.63 10.48
C ALA A 71 8.70 -11.68 10.91
N THR A 72 7.43 -11.46 10.55
CA THR A 72 6.31 -12.32 10.95
C THR A 72 6.30 -13.62 10.16
N ILE A 73 6.20 -14.75 10.83
CA ILE A 73 6.05 -16.07 10.21
C ILE A 73 4.60 -16.21 9.71
N VAL A 74 4.43 -16.36 8.40
CA VAL A 74 3.10 -16.47 7.75
C VAL A 74 2.81 -17.86 7.20
N SER A 75 3.82 -18.71 7.08
CA SER A 75 3.70 -20.05 6.49
C SER A 75 4.92 -20.91 6.83
N TYR A 76 4.81 -22.19 6.51
CA TYR A 76 5.94 -23.12 6.51
C TYR A 76 5.97 -23.88 5.19
N ASN A 77 7.16 -24.19 4.70
CA ASN A 77 7.31 -25.06 3.53
C ASN A 77 7.22 -26.55 3.94
N ALA A 78 7.34 -27.46 2.97
CA ALA A 78 7.25 -28.91 3.22
C ALA A 78 8.34 -29.46 4.15
N LYS A 79 9.43 -28.71 4.37
CA LYS A 79 10.52 -29.07 5.29
C LYS A 79 10.37 -28.46 6.67
N GLY A 80 9.29 -27.70 6.92
CA GLY A 80 9.08 -26.96 8.17
C GLY A 80 9.85 -25.64 8.26
N GLU A 81 10.46 -25.18 7.18
CA GLU A 81 11.17 -23.90 7.17
C GLU A 81 10.17 -22.73 7.09
N PRO A 82 10.31 -21.69 7.92
CA PRO A 82 9.36 -20.60 8.00
C PRO A 82 9.46 -19.66 6.80
N GLY A 83 8.30 -19.36 6.20
CA GLY A 83 8.13 -18.25 5.27
C GLY A 83 7.78 -16.98 6.05
N LYS A 84 8.60 -15.94 5.90
CA LYS A 84 8.50 -14.70 6.69
C LYS A 84 8.15 -13.49 5.82
N LEU A 85 7.35 -12.56 6.36
CA LEU A 85 7.01 -11.27 5.77
C LEU A 85 7.29 -10.13 6.76
N ASN A 86 7.52 -8.92 6.25
CA ASN A 86 7.93 -7.77 7.06
C ASN A 86 6.77 -6.80 7.39
N PHE A 87 5.52 -7.25 7.35
CA PHE A 87 4.39 -6.33 7.54
C PHE A 87 4.27 -5.81 8.98
N ASN A 88 4.61 -6.58 10.04
CA ASN A 88 4.66 -6.06 11.40
C ASN A 88 5.70 -4.94 11.54
N ARG A 89 6.86 -5.09 10.90
CA ARG A 89 7.85 -4.01 10.81
C ARG A 89 7.27 -2.76 10.17
N GLN A 90 6.52 -2.93 9.09
CA GLN A 90 5.90 -1.81 8.39
C GLN A 90 4.82 -1.14 9.24
N ILE A 91 4.02 -1.92 9.95
CA ILE A 91 3.01 -1.41 10.88
C ILE A 91 3.67 -0.61 11.99
N VAL A 92 4.66 -1.17 12.71
CA VAL A 92 5.34 -0.48 13.82
C VAL A 92 5.95 0.83 13.35
N SER A 93 6.80 0.80 12.32
CA SER A 93 7.48 2.02 11.89
C SER A 93 6.54 3.08 11.32
N SER A 94 5.40 2.69 10.72
CA SER A 94 4.40 3.65 10.27
C SER A 94 3.56 4.20 11.42
N ALA A 95 3.03 3.33 12.28
CA ALA A 95 2.15 3.72 13.38
C ALA A 95 2.88 4.59 14.40
N GLU A 96 4.07 4.16 14.86
CA GLU A 96 4.82 4.91 15.87
C GLU A 96 5.29 6.26 15.33
N GLY A 97 5.69 6.34 14.05
CA GLY A 97 5.97 7.62 13.41
C GLY A 97 4.75 8.53 13.32
N LEU A 98 3.58 8.00 12.93
CA LEU A 98 2.34 8.77 12.83
C LEU A 98 1.84 9.27 14.19
N LYS A 99 2.08 8.54 15.28
CA LYS A 99 1.75 8.97 16.65
C LYS A 99 2.57 10.19 17.11
N GLN A 100 3.72 10.47 16.48
CA GLN A 100 4.53 11.66 16.76
C GLN A 100 4.07 12.89 15.95
N VAL A 101 3.14 12.72 15.01
CA VAL A 101 2.64 13.82 14.17
C VAL A 101 1.72 14.71 15.00
N THR A 102 2.02 16.01 15.03
CA THR A 102 1.19 17.04 15.67
C THR A 102 0.47 17.95 14.67
N THR A 103 0.78 17.80 13.38
CA THR A 103 0.16 18.61 12.32
C THR A 103 -1.15 17.97 11.82
N PRO A 104 -2.07 18.77 11.24
CA PRO A 104 -3.34 18.25 10.69
C PRO A 104 -3.15 17.19 9.61
N TYR A 105 -2.14 17.35 8.75
CA TYR A 105 -1.85 16.46 7.64
C TYR A 105 -0.56 15.67 7.85
N ALA A 106 -0.55 14.45 7.34
CA ALA A 106 0.64 13.63 7.34
C ALA A 106 0.91 13.03 5.96
N VAL A 107 2.19 12.85 5.65
CA VAL A 107 2.67 11.95 4.61
C VAL A 107 3.29 10.74 5.28
N LYS A 108 2.92 9.54 4.86
CA LYS A 108 3.69 8.32 5.13
C LYS A 108 4.42 7.91 3.86
N ILE A 109 5.75 7.88 3.91
CA ILE A 109 6.61 7.47 2.80
C ILE A 109 7.64 6.44 3.28
N ARG A 110 8.07 5.55 2.39
CA ARG A 110 9.13 4.58 2.70
C ARG A 110 10.50 5.24 2.61
N SER A 111 11.43 4.79 3.46
CA SER A 111 12.83 5.26 3.48
C SER A 111 13.61 5.02 2.17
N ASP A 112 13.09 4.14 1.29
CA ASP A 112 13.63 3.83 -0.04
C ASP A 112 12.88 4.51 -1.20
N ASN A 113 12.06 5.53 -0.93
CA ASN A 113 11.40 6.38 -1.91
C ASN A 113 11.81 7.84 -1.68
N PHE A 114 11.45 8.74 -2.59
CA PHE A 114 11.76 10.16 -2.48
C PHE A 114 10.68 10.99 -3.21
N LEU A 115 10.66 12.30 -3.00
CA LEU A 115 9.75 13.19 -3.71
C LEU A 115 10.43 13.78 -4.95
N THR A 116 9.66 14.00 -6.01
CA THR A 116 10.04 14.73 -7.24
C THR A 116 9.18 15.98 -7.44
N SER A 117 8.06 16.09 -6.72
CA SER A 117 7.20 17.27 -6.61
C SER A 117 6.33 17.16 -5.36
N ASN A 118 5.41 18.13 -5.18
CA ASN A 118 4.41 18.15 -4.10
C ASN A 118 2.97 18.08 -4.65
N ASP A 119 2.78 17.59 -5.87
CA ASP A 119 1.49 17.59 -6.57
C ASP A 119 0.40 16.80 -5.84
N PHE A 120 0.78 15.84 -4.98
CA PHE A 120 -0.16 15.10 -4.14
C PHE A 120 -0.99 16.01 -3.21
N VAL A 121 -0.47 17.18 -2.83
CA VAL A 121 -1.19 18.15 -1.97
C VAL A 121 -2.39 18.71 -2.70
N ALA A 122 -2.22 19.15 -3.95
CA ALA A 122 -3.31 19.63 -4.78
C ALA A 122 -4.26 18.48 -5.19
N ALA A 123 -3.70 17.30 -5.47
CA ALA A 123 -4.46 16.12 -5.88
C ALA A 123 -5.48 15.67 -4.81
N GLN A 124 -5.16 15.82 -3.52
CA GLN A 124 -6.04 15.47 -2.42
C GLN A 124 -7.37 16.24 -2.46
N GLN A 125 -7.35 17.49 -2.92
CA GLN A 125 -8.52 18.36 -3.00
C GLN A 125 -9.20 18.35 -4.38
N ALA A 126 -8.55 17.80 -5.41
CA ALA A 126 -9.05 17.83 -6.79
C ALA A 126 -10.31 16.96 -7.02
N PHE A 127 -10.61 16.02 -6.11
CA PHE A 127 -11.71 15.07 -6.24
C PHE A 127 -12.61 15.07 -4.99
N PRO A 128 -13.36 16.16 -4.73
CA PRO A 128 -14.07 16.34 -3.45
C PRO A 128 -15.32 15.47 -3.31
N ALA A 129 -15.96 15.04 -4.42
CA ALA A 129 -17.21 14.27 -4.34
C ALA A 129 -16.97 12.88 -3.70
N ARG A 130 -17.94 12.45 -2.89
CA ARG A 130 -17.90 11.19 -2.15
C ARG A 130 -19.28 10.55 -2.08
N ASN A 131 -19.30 9.25 -1.94
CA ASN A 131 -20.51 8.52 -1.59
C ASN A 131 -20.59 8.42 -0.06
N ASP A 132 -21.57 9.06 0.55
CA ASP A 132 -21.70 9.15 2.01
C ASP A 132 -21.86 7.78 2.69
N ALA A 133 -22.56 6.84 2.06
CA ALA A 133 -22.74 5.49 2.58
C ALA A 133 -21.43 4.66 2.62
N SER A 134 -20.37 5.13 1.96
CA SER A 134 -19.06 4.45 1.89
C SER A 134 -17.92 5.29 2.44
N LYS A 135 -18.24 6.39 3.13
CA LYS A 135 -17.28 7.34 3.68
C LYS A 135 -16.79 6.85 5.03
N LEU A 136 -15.57 6.29 5.07
CA LEU A 136 -14.92 5.82 6.29
C LEU A 136 -13.82 6.77 6.79
N PHE A 137 -13.18 7.51 5.90
CA PHE A 137 -12.20 8.54 6.25
C PHE A 137 -12.85 9.92 6.34
N THR A 138 -12.27 10.83 7.09
CA THR A 138 -12.72 12.23 7.19
C THR A 138 -12.46 12.95 5.87
N GLN A 139 -11.25 12.76 5.29
CA GLN A 139 -10.90 13.21 3.94
C GLN A 139 -10.37 12.05 3.11
N LYS A 140 -10.32 12.22 1.78
CA LYS A 140 -9.66 11.21 0.94
C LYS A 140 -8.17 11.17 1.20
N VAL A 141 -7.62 9.96 1.19
CA VAL A 141 -6.18 9.71 1.29
C VAL A 141 -5.62 9.51 -0.12
N VAL A 142 -4.59 10.29 -0.47
CA VAL A 142 -3.85 10.12 -1.72
C VAL A 142 -2.91 8.93 -1.59
N THR A 143 -2.93 8.07 -2.60
CA THR A 143 -2.00 6.94 -2.73
C THR A 143 -1.61 6.73 -4.20
N ASN A 144 -0.70 5.81 -4.47
CA ASN A 144 -0.18 5.57 -5.81
C ASN A 144 -0.65 4.23 -6.41
N THR A 145 -0.53 4.12 -7.75
CA THR A 145 -0.93 2.92 -8.50
C THR A 145 0.08 1.77 -8.42
N SER A 146 1.35 2.05 -8.09
CA SER A 146 2.39 1.01 -8.04
C SER A 146 2.10 -0.01 -6.95
N TYR A 147 2.05 -1.28 -7.32
CA TYR A 147 1.67 -2.39 -6.44
C TYR A 147 0.25 -2.32 -5.86
N PHE A 148 -0.57 -1.38 -6.28
CA PHE A 148 -2.00 -1.38 -6.00
C PHE A 148 -2.67 -2.37 -6.95
N ARG A 149 -2.92 -3.59 -6.50
CA ARG A 149 -3.40 -4.66 -7.38
C ARG A 149 -4.92 -4.73 -7.43
N ARG A 150 -5.42 -4.90 -8.64
CA ARG A 150 -6.82 -5.19 -8.95
C ARG A 150 -7.02 -6.65 -9.37
N TYR A 151 -5.95 -7.31 -9.79
CA TYR A 151 -5.97 -8.70 -10.25
C TYR A 151 -4.81 -9.49 -9.65
N ALA A 152 -5.06 -10.76 -9.36
CA ALA A 152 -4.05 -11.77 -9.08
C ALA A 152 -4.42 -13.04 -9.84
N ASP A 153 -3.43 -13.68 -10.46
CA ASP A 153 -3.62 -14.91 -11.22
C ASP A 153 -4.79 -14.83 -12.23
N GLY A 154 -4.95 -13.67 -12.88
CA GLY A 154 -6.01 -13.40 -13.86
C GLY A 154 -7.40 -13.11 -13.28
N GLN A 155 -7.58 -13.17 -11.98
CA GLN A 155 -8.87 -12.96 -11.30
C GLN A 155 -8.89 -11.60 -10.58
N LYS A 156 -10.07 -10.95 -10.49
CA LYS A 156 -10.23 -9.75 -9.65
C LYS A 156 -10.01 -10.11 -8.19
N ILE A 157 -9.31 -9.25 -7.50
CA ILE A 157 -9.07 -9.34 -6.05
C ILE A 157 -9.48 -8.04 -5.36
N VAL A 158 -9.65 -8.10 -4.05
CA VAL A 158 -9.99 -6.98 -3.18
C VAL A 158 -8.87 -6.69 -2.19
N MET A 159 -8.87 -5.49 -1.61
CA MET A 159 -8.09 -5.11 -0.43
C MET A 159 -6.57 -5.25 -0.59
N LEU A 160 -6.06 -4.92 -1.80
CA LEU A 160 -4.61 -4.88 -2.04
C LEU A 160 -4.17 -3.49 -2.51
N PRO A 161 -4.24 -2.45 -1.63
CA PRO A 161 -3.76 -1.11 -1.93
C PRO A 161 -2.23 -1.07 -1.92
N SER A 162 -1.66 0.00 -2.48
CA SER A 162 -0.24 0.31 -2.34
C SER A 162 0.10 0.73 -0.91
N ASP A 163 1.27 0.33 -0.45
CA ASP A 163 1.84 0.68 0.84
C ASP A 163 2.98 1.71 0.76
N PHE A 164 3.31 2.18 -0.44
CA PHE A 164 4.50 3.01 -0.66
C PHE A 164 4.33 4.43 -0.14
N PHE A 165 3.16 5.00 -0.37
CA PHE A 165 2.89 6.40 -0.12
C PHE A 165 1.42 6.61 0.29
N HIS A 166 1.20 7.38 1.35
CA HIS A 166 -0.10 7.89 1.75
C HIS A 166 0.02 9.37 2.16
N PHE A 167 -0.92 10.21 1.71
CA PHE A 167 -1.07 11.59 2.16
C PHE A 167 -2.54 11.88 2.48
N GLY A 168 -2.79 12.50 3.60
CA GLY A 168 -4.13 12.90 4.05
C GLY A 168 -4.12 13.46 5.47
N LEU A 169 -5.29 13.54 6.09
CA LEU A 169 -5.38 13.89 7.49
C LEU A 169 -4.63 12.85 8.34
N THR A 170 -3.91 13.33 9.36
CA THR A 170 -3.17 12.49 10.29
C THR A 170 -4.05 11.42 10.91
N GLU A 171 -5.27 11.77 11.33
CA GLU A 171 -6.24 10.84 11.89
C GLU A 171 -6.67 9.73 10.90
N ASP A 172 -6.78 10.04 9.60
CA ASP A 172 -7.14 9.06 8.57
C ASP A 172 -5.97 8.10 8.28
N LEU A 173 -4.72 8.59 8.31
CA LEU A 173 -3.55 7.73 8.18
C LEU A 173 -3.38 6.82 9.42
N LEU A 174 -3.70 7.30 10.62
CA LEU A 174 -3.72 6.47 11.83
C LEU A 174 -4.80 5.38 11.75
N LYS A 175 -5.95 5.62 11.12
CA LYS A 175 -6.95 4.56 10.87
C LYS A 175 -6.38 3.41 10.04
N ILE A 176 -5.45 3.70 9.10
CA ILE A 176 -4.79 2.70 8.25
C ILE A 176 -3.67 1.97 9.00
N TRP A 177 -2.84 2.69 9.75
CA TRP A 177 -1.57 2.15 10.24
C TRP A 177 -1.55 1.77 11.72
N ASP A 178 -2.41 2.38 12.56
CA ASP A 178 -2.52 2.02 13.98
C ASP A 178 -3.43 0.80 14.17
N ILE A 179 -2.91 -0.35 13.78
CA ILE A 179 -3.57 -1.65 13.87
C ILE A 179 -2.74 -2.62 14.72
N PRO A 180 -3.37 -3.63 15.34
CA PRO A 180 -2.65 -4.66 16.09
C PRO A 180 -1.63 -5.40 15.22
N LEU A 181 -0.52 -5.82 15.85
CA LEU A 181 0.45 -6.67 15.20
C LEU A 181 -0.11 -8.08 15.01
N PHE A 182 0.34 -8.71 13.94
CA PHE A 182 -0.06 -10.08 13.64
C PHE A 182 0.86 -11.07 14.36
N PRO A 183 0.30 -12.11 15.00
CA PRO A 183 1.10 -13.17 15.60
C PRO A 183 1.80 -14.00 14.53
N ASP A 184 2.90 -14.64 14.92
CA ASP A 184 3.52 -15.67 14.11
C ASP A 184 2.55 -16.84 13.93
N ARG A 185 2.55 -17.42 12.74
CA ARG A 185 1.81 -18.66 12.49
C ARG A 185 2.51 -19.80 13.22
N GLU A 186 1.76 -20.54 14.00
CA GLU A 186 2.27 -21.72 14.69
C GLU A 186 2.62 -22.85 13.71
N PHE A 187 3.70 -23.56 14.00
CA PHE A 187 4.09 -24.75 13.28
C PHE A 187 3.21 -25.94 13.73
N ASP A 188 2.59 -26.60 12.76
CA ASP A 188 1.81 -27.82 13.00
C ASP A 188 2.55 -29.00 12.35
N PRO A 189 3.27 -29.83 13.14
CA PRO A 189 4.05 -30.93 12.62
C PRO A 189 3.19 -32.00 11.93
N THR A 190 1.90 -32.09 12.25
CA THR A 190 0.98 -33.07 11.61
C THR A 190 0.70 -32.72 10.16
N LYS A 191 0.90 -31.47 9.77
CA LYS A 191 0.73 -30.96 8.41
C LYS A 191 2.04 -30.83 7.65
N ALA A 192 3.18 -31.06 8.29
CA ALA A 192 4.49 -30.99 7.64
C ALA A 192 4.53 -31.93 6.42
N GLY A 193 5.00 -31.40 5.30
CA GLY A 193 5.01 -32.13 4.01
C GLY A 193 3.65 -32.22 3.29
N SER A 194 2.55 -31.78 3.91
CA SER A 194 1.24 -31.75 3.27
C SER A 194 1.13 -30.65 2.21
N PRO A 195 0.22 -30.80 1.21
CA PRO A 195 -0.05 -29.75 0.24
C PRO A 195 -0.46 -28.40 0.86
N GLN A 196 -1.10 -28.41 2.04
CA GLN A 196 -1.48 -27.20 2.76
C GLN A 196 -0.27 -26.37 3.20
N TYR A 197 0.84 -27.02 3.59
CA TYR A 197 2.08 -26.33 3.88
C TYR A 197 2.81 -25.88 2.62
N ARG A 198 2.81 -26.70 1.57
CA ARG A 198 3.38 -26.31 0.27
C ARG A 198 2.65 -25.13 -0.37
N GLY A 199 1.36 -24.99 -0.09
CA GLY A 199 0.48 -24.03 -0.74
C GLY A 199 0.23 -22.73 0.01
N ALA A 200 0.54 -22.63 1.31
CA ALA A 200 0.16 -21.51 2.15
C ALA A 200 0.57 -20.12 1.58
N PRO A 201 1.80 -19.89 1.09
CA PRO A 201 2.16 -18.63 0.47
C PRO A 201 1.47 -18.36 -0.88
N LYS A 202 1.03 -19.42 -1.58
CA LYS A 202 0.42 -19.30 -2.93
C LYS A 202 -1.09 -19.10 -2.89
N VAL A 203 -1.75 -19.50 -1.82
CA VAL A 203 -3.22 -19.41 -1.66
C VAL A 203 -3.65 -18.42 -0.58
N GLY A 204 -2.81 -18.14 0.41
CA GLY A 204 -3.10 -17.13 1.44
C GLY A 204 -3.21 -15.71 0.88
N PRO A 205 -3.84 -14.79 1.60
CA PRO A 205 -3.86 -13.37 1.23
C PRO A 205 -2.42 -12.82 1.10
N HIS A 206 -2.25 -11.82 0.24
CA HIS A 206 -1.01 -11.04 0.19
C HIS A 206 -0.82 -10.25 1.49
N ALA A 207 0.42 -9.86 1.81
CA ALA A 207 0.70 -9.04 3.00
C ALA A 207 -0.18 -7.79 3.06
N GLU A 208 -0.28 -7.08 1.94
CA GLU A 208 -1.10 -5.87 1.81
C GLU A 208 -2.59 -6.16 1.99
N GLN A 209 -3.09 -7.34 1.57
CA GLN A 209 -4.47 -7.75 1.85
C GLN A 209 -4.71 -8.03 3.34
N ILE A 210 -3.72 -8.62 4.02
CA ILE A 210 -3.83 -8.96 5.45
C ILE A 210 -4.03 -7.69 6.27
N TYR A 211 -3.14 -6.71 6.16
CA TYR A 211 -3.29 -5.48 6.95
C TYR A 211 -4.43 -4.59 6.44
N CYS A 212 -4.70 -4.55 5.12
CA CYS A 212 -5.85 -3.82 4.59
C CYS A 212 -7.17 -4.38 5.13
N ASN A 213 -7.33 -5.70 5.15
CA ASN A 213 -8.49 -6.34 5.73
C ASN A 213 -8.61 -6.04 7.24
N ALA A 214 -7.48 -5.99 7.97
CA ALA A 214 -7.50 -5.68 9.40
C ALA A 214 -7.99 -4.27 9.69
N TRP A 215 -7.43 -3.23 9.04
CA TRP A 215 -7.89 -1.86 9.31
C TRP A 215 -9.27 -1.56 8.74
N LEU A 216 -9.67 -2.15 7.61
CA LEU A 216 -11.05 -2.03 7.10
C LEU A 216 -12.04 -2.62 8.09
N ARG A 217 -11.78 -3.80 8.65
CA ARG A 217 -12.63 -4.43 9.65
C ARG A 217 -12.71 -3.65 10.97
N LYS A 218 -11.66 -2.91 11.32
CA LYS A 218 -11.69 -1.98 12.46
C LYS A 218 -12.65 -0.83 12.22
N LEU A 219 -12.78 -0.38 10.96
CA LEU A 219 -13.66 0.74 10.58
C LEU A 219 -15.09 0.27 10.24
N ASP A 220 -15.23 -0.93 9.68
CA ASP A 220 -16.48 -1.54 9.28
C ASP A 220 -16.46 -3.04 9.58
N SER A 221 -17.13 -3.42 10.65
CA SER A 221 -17.20 -4.81 11.13
C SER A 221 -17.97 -5.75 10.20
N THR A 222 -18.70 -5.23 9.21
CA THR A 222 -19.40 -6.04 8.20
C THR A 222 -18.45 -6.63 7.15
N VAL A 223 -17.23 -6.10 7.05
CA VAL A 223 -16.20 -6.61 6.13
C VAL A 223 -15.78 -8.02 6.54
N PRO A 224 -15.87 -9.02 5.64
CA PRO A 224 -15.48 -10.39 5.99
C PRO A 224 -13.98 -10.52 6.20
N TYR A 225 -13.59 -11.47 7.04
CA TYR A 225 -12.19 -11.87 7.17
C TYR A 225 -11.73 -12.61 5.91
N LEU A 226 -10.63 -12.19 5.31
CA LEU A 226 -10.08 -12.83 4.11
C LEU A 226 -9.28 -14.10 4.48
N GLN A 227 -9.74 -15.25 3.98
CA GLN A 227 -9.09 -16.55 4.16
C GLN A 227 -8.03 -16.82 3.07
N HIS A 228 -8.26 -16.32 1.85
CA HIS A 228 -7.36 -16.50 0.71
C HIS A 228 -7.41 -15.31 -0.25
N ARG A 229 -6.36 -15.17 -1.09
CA ARG A 229 -6.16 -13.99 -1.97
C ARG A 229 -7.26 -13.73 -2.99
N HIS A 230 -7.94 -14.78 -3.44
CA HIS A 230 -8.99 -14.69 -4.45
C HIS A 230 -10.40 -14.65 -3.85
N GLN A 231 -10.50 -14.56 -2.50
CA GLN A 231 -11.81 -14.48 -1.86
C GLN A 231 -12.49 -13.18 -2.28
N ASN A 232 -13.55 -13.33 -3.05
CA ASN A 232 -14.42 -12.23 -3.44
C ASN A 232 -15.84 -12.72 -3.69
N SER A 233 -16.77 -11.78 -3.72
CA SER A 233 -18.14 -11.94 -4.24
C SER A 233 -18.49 -10.66 -5.00
N PRO A 234 -19.58 -10.62 -5.79
CA PRO A 234 -20.04 -9.39 -6.41
C PRO A 234 -20.23 -8.24 -5.40
N GLU A 235 -20.77 -8.54 -4.22
CA GLU A 235 -21.01 -7.58 -3.14
C GLU A 235 -19.72 -7.05 -2.55
N LEU A 236 -18.76 -7.94 -2.26
CA LEU A 236 -17.45 -7.57 -1.71
C LEU A 236 -16.61 -6.78 -2.72
N LEU A 237 -16.67 -7.13 -4.01
CA LEU A 237 -16.04 -6.35 -5.08
C LEU A 237 -16.67 -4.96 -5.18
N ALA A 238 -18.00 -4.86 -5.17
CA ALA A 238 -18.69 -3.58 -5.22
C ALA A 238 -18.41 -2.73 -3.96
N TYR A 239 -18.33 -3.35 -2.79
CA TYR A 239 -17.91 -2.68 -1.55
C TYR A 239 -16.51 -2.07 -1.69
N TRP A 240 -15.55 -2.88 -2.13
CA TRP A 240 -14.15 -2.45 -2.30
C TRP A 240 -14.03 -1.34 -3.35
N GLU A 241 -14.73 -1.45 -4.49
CA GLU A 241 -14.73 -0.43 -5.53
C GLU A 241 -15.35 0.90 -5.03
N ARG A 242 -16.46 0.85 -4.27
CA ARG A 242 -17.04 2.05 -3.63
C ARG A 242 -16.10 2.64 -2.59
N PHE A 243 -15.46 1.79 -1.77
CA PHE A 243 -14.47 2.26 -0.80
C PHE A 243 -13.34 3.02 -1.47
N ILE A 244 -12.71 2.46 -2.51
CA ILE A 244 -11.62 3.10 -3.26
C ILE A 244 -12.06 4.47 -3.81
N ALA A 245 -13.23 4.54 -4.44
CA ALA A 245 -13.75 5.77 -5.03
C ALA A 245 -14.01 6.86 -3.99
N SER A 246 -14.57 6.49 -2.82
CA SER A 246 -15.02 7.42 -1.79
C SER A 246 -13.93 7.87 -0.83
N ASN A 247 -12.89 7.04 -0.59
CA ASN A 247 -11.92 7.27 0.46
C ASN A 247 -10.48 7.47 -0.04
N LEU A 248 -10.19 7.12 -1.29
CA LEU A 248 -8.85 7.26 -1.85
C LEU A 248 -8.86 8.19 -3.06
N VAL A 249 -7.71 8.81 -3.32
CA VAL A 249 -7.32 9.39 -4.62
C VAL A 249 -6.13 8.57 -5.10
N VAL A 250 -6.31 7.83 -6.20
CA VAL A 250 -5.28 6.91 -6.71
C VAL A 250 -4.70 7.45 -7.99
N LEU A 251 -3.40 7.78 -7.98
CA LEU A 251 -2.68 8.45 -9.05
C LEU A 251 -1.40 7.68 -9.41
N GLU A 252 -0.89 7.89 -10.61
CA GLU A 252 0.41 7.35 -10.98
C GLU A 252 1.51 8.02 -10.12
N PRO A 253 2.63 7.32 -9.80
CA PRO A 253 3.70 7.91 -9.00
C PRO A 253 4.17 9.27 -9.52
N GLU A 254 4.28 9.40 -10.83
CA GLU A 254 4.72 10.64 -11.49
C GLU A 254 3.73 11.81 -11.31
N GLN A 255 2.42 11.50 -11.20
CA GLN A 255 1.36 12.50 -11.01
C GLN A 255 1.29 13.04 -9.59
N ILE A 256 1.85 12.32 -8.63
CA ILE A 256 1.90 12.74 -7.22
C ILE A 256 3.30 13.18 -6.79
N GLY A 257 4.28 13.15 -7.71
CA GLY A 257 5.65 13.46 -7.38
C GLY A 257 6.34 12.42 -6.51
N LEU A 258 5.98 11.14 -6.65
CA LEU A 258 6.62 10.03 -5.93
C LEU A 258 7.73 9.42 -6.78
N GLY A 259 8.97 9.59 -6.36
CA GLY A 259 10.14 8.93 -6.93
C GLY A 259 10.31 7.52 -6.36
N LEU A 260 10.50 6.55 -7.25
CA LEU A 260 10.73 5.14 -6.92
C LEU A 260 12.16 4.74 -7.28
N ILE A 261 12.75 3.84 -6.47
CA ILE A 261 14.01 3.20 -6.84
C ILE A 261 13.82 2.23 -8.02
N GLN A 262 14.88 1.98 -8.76
CA GLN A 262 14.85 1.23 -10.03
C GLN A 262 14.12 -0.12 -9.95
N ARG A 263 14.27 -0.86 -8.85
CA ARG A 263 13.61 -2.18 -8.68
C ARG A 263 12.08 -2.11 -8.64
N PHE A 264 11.51 -0.94 -8.32
CA PHE A 264 10.05 -0.74 -8.27
C PHE A 264 9.47 -0.13 -9.55
N ILE A 265 10.32 0.43 -10.40
CA ILE A 265 9.90 1.01 -11.68
C ILE A 265 9.62 -0.12 -12.67
N PRO A 266 8.37 -0.30 -13.11
CA PRO A 266 8.07 -1.32 -14.10
C PRO A 266 8.50 -0.87 -15.49
N LYS A 267 9.01 -1.80 -16.31
CA LYS A 267 9.31 -1.51 -17.75
C LYS A 267 8.07 -1.08 -18.55
N SER A 268 6.89 -1.41 -18.07
CA SER A 268 5.59 -0.99 -18.64
C SER A 268 4.49 -1.16 -17.60
N LYS A 269 3.34 -0.47 -17.77
CA LYS A 269 2.17 -0.64 -16.90
C LYS A 269 1.80 -2.11 -16.74
N ARG A 270 1.64 -2.56 -15.50
CA ARG A 270 1.35 -3.96 -15.17
C ARG A 270 -0.15 -4.22 -15.29
N PRO A 271 -0.59 -5.25 -15.99
CA PRO A 271 -2.02 -5.52 -16.24
C PRO A 271 -2.80 -5.88 -14.96
N ASN A 272 -2.13 -6.31 -13.91
CA ASN A 272 -2.72 -6.66 -12.63
C ASN A 272 -2.86 -5.47 -11.65
N GLU A 273 -2.23 -4.34 -11.94
CA GLU A 273 -2.33 -3.12 -11.12
C GLU A 273 -3.48 -2.23 -11.59
N ILE A 274 -4.02 -1.42 -10.69
CA ILE A 274 -4.93 -0.32 -11.01
C ILE A 274 -4.13 0.78 -11.73
N CYS A 275 -4.75 1.48 -12.67
CA CYS A 275 -4.21 2.74 -13.19
C CYS A 275 -5.13 3.90 -12.78
N HIS A 276 -4.65 5.12 -12.91
CA HIS A 276 -5.46 6.31 -12.58
C HIS A 276 -6.80 6.34 -13.32
N GLN A 277 -6.83 5.95 -14.60
CA GLN A 277 -8.05 5.90 -15.40
C GLN A 277 -9.06 4.87 -14.88
N ASP A 278 -8.58 3.72 -14.34
CA ASP A 278 -9.49 2.77 -13.65
C ASP A 278 -10.13 3.42 -12.44
N TRP A 279 -9.33 4.15 -11.65
CA TRP A 279 -9.82 4.86 -10.48
C TRP A 279 -10.83 5.96 -10.88
N LEU A 280 -10.56 6.74 -11.93
CA LEU A 280 -11.50 7.73 -12.45
C LEU A 280 -12.84 7.11 -12.88
N LEU A 281 -12.83 5.89 -13.45
CA LEU A 281 -14.08 5.17 -13.73
C LEU A 281 -14.88 4.86 -12.47
N LEU A 282 -14.19 4.39 -11.42
CA LEU A 282 -14.85 4.12 -10.13
C LEU A 282 -15.36 5.42 -9.51
N TYR A 283 -14.56 6.49 -9.56
CA TYR A 283 -14.96 7.79 -9.07
C TYR A 283 -16.19 8.34 -9.81
N LYS A 284 -16.21 8.24 -11.15
CA LYS A 284 -17.38 8.57 -11.96
C LYS A 284 -18.62 7.76 -11.57
N GLN A 285 -18.43 6.46 -11.38
CA GLN A 285 -19.53 5.53 -11.10
C GLN A 285 -20.16 5.75 -9.73
N TYR A 286 -19.35 6.04 -8.71
CA TYR A 286 -19.79 6.02 -7.32
C TYR A 286 -19.84 7.40 -6.64
N CYS A 287 -19.15 8.42 -7.17
CA CYS A 287 -19.02 9.71 -6.51
C CYS A 287 -19.43 10.89 -7.39
N ASP A 288 -18.94 10.98 -8.64
CA ASP A 288 -19.19 12.15 -9.50
C ASP A 288 -19.48 11.74 -10.96
N PRO A 289 -20.74 11.60 -11.34
CA PRO A 289 -21.11 11.21 -12.71
C PRO A 289 -20.67 12.20 -13.80
N SER A 290 -20.35 13.44 -13.44
CA SER A 290 -19.96 14.50 -14.39
C SER A 290 -18.54 14.33 -14.97
N ILE A 291 -17.71 13.50 -14.33
CA ILE A 291 -16.33 13.28 -14.78
C ILE A 291 -16.30 12.76 -16.22
N ALA A 292 -15.59 13.50 -17.07
CA ALA A 292 -15.32 13.09 -18.45
C ALA A 292 -14.20 12.05 -18.46
N ILE A 293 -14.49 10.85 -18.94
CA ILE A 293 -13.50 9.77 -19.12
C ILE A 293 -13.82 8.95 -20.35
N SER A 294 -12.81 8.71 -21.17
CA SER A 294 -12.91 7.88 -22.37
C SER A 294 -12.59 6.42 -22.07
N LYS A 295 -13.56 5.53 -22.33
CA LYS A 295 -13.31 4.09 -22.26
C LYS A 295 -12.26 3.63 -23.29
N PHE A 296 -12.16 4.34 -24.41
CA PHE A 296 -11.16 4.05 -25.44
C PHE A 296 -9.74 4.33 -24.92
N ASP A 297 -9.53 5.43 -24.19
CA ASP A 297 -8.23 5.76 -23.61
C ASP A 297 -7.81 4.71 -22.57
N ILE A 298 -8.75 4.22 -21.77
CA ILE A 298 -8.49 3.13 -20.85
C ILE A 298 -8.11 1.86 -21.60
N PHE A 299 -8.85 1.52 -22.65
CA PHE A 299 -8.55 0.36 -23.48
C PHE A 299 -7.14 0.46 -24.07
N LYS A 300 -6.79 1.60 -24.66
CA LYS A 300 -5.46 1.88 -25.24
C LYS A 300 -4.36 1.82 -24.17
N THR A 301 -4.61 2.33 -22.97
CA THR A 301 -3.60 2.44 -21.91
C THR A 301 -3.29 1.10 -21.26
N ILE A 302 -4.32 0.30 -20.94
CA ILE A 302 -4.16 -0.94 -20.17
C ILE A 302 -5.09 -2.07 -20.61
N GLY A 303 -6.27 -1.76 -21.19
CA GLY A 303 -7.30 -2.75 -21.51
C GLY A 303 -6.81 -3.82 -22.47
N TRP A 304 -6.12 -3.43 -23.53
CA TRP A 304 -5.50 -4.35 -24.47
C TRP A 304 -4.53 -5.34 -23.79
N LYS A 305 -3.66 -4.84 -22.92
CA LYS A 305 -2.73 -5.69 -22.17
C LYS A 305 -3.45 -6.68 -21.25
N ARG A 306 -4.57 -6.23 -20.63
CA ARG A 306 -5.40 -7.08 -19.78
C ARG A 306 -6.06 -8.18 -20.57
N MET A 307 -6.66 -7.85 -21.72
CA MET A 307 -7.29 -8.85 -22.62
C MET A 307 -6.31 -9.96 -23.01
N CYS A 308 -5.06 -9.61 -23.32
CA CYS A 308 -4.05 -10.59 -23.72
C CYS A 308 -3.47 -11.38 -22.52
N LYS A 309 -3.24 -10.75 -21.38
CA LYS A 309 -2.43 -11.35 -20.31
C LYS A 309 -3.24 -11.97 -19.18
N LEU A 310 -4.40 -11.42 -18.81
CA LEU A 310 -5.18 -11.94 -17.69
C LEU A 310 -5.77 -13.33 -17.96
N PRO A 311 -6.37 -13.64 -19.14
CA PRO A 311 -6.85 -14.98 -19.44
C PRO A 311 -5.72 -16.03 -19.41
N PHE A 312 -4.56 -15.69 -19.97
CA PHE A 312 -3.39 -16.58 -19.94
C PHE A 312 -2.91 -16.84 -18.51
N SER A 313 -2.87 -15.79 -17.67
CA SER A 313 -2.51 -15.92 -16.25
C SER A 313 -3.50 -16.81 -15.49
N TYR A 314 -4.80 -16.67 -15.79
CA TYR A 314 -5.86 -17.50 -15.21
C TYR A 314 -5.70 -18.97 -15.58
N ILE A 315 -5.55 -19.27 -16.88
CA ILE A 315 -5.36 -20.65 -17.38
C ILE A 315 -4.11 -21.26 -16.73
N LYS A 316 -3.00 -20.54 -16.72
CA LYS A 316 -1.76 -21.00 -16.07
C LYS A 316 -1.97 -21.33 -14.59
N HIS A 317 -2.72 -20.50 -13.88
CA HIS A 317 -3.06 -20.74 -12.47
C HIS A 317 -3.89 -22.01 -12.32
N GLN A 318 -4.94 -22.20 -13.10
CA GLN A 318 -5.78 -23.42 -13.08
C GLN A 318 -4.96 -24.69 -13.35
N LEU A 319 -4.10 -24.66 -14.36
CA LEU A 319 -3.23 -25.80 -14.69
C LEU A 319 -2.25 -26.13 -13.54
N THR A 320 -1.80 -25.13 -12.77
CA THR A 320 -0.93 -25.37 -11.61
C THR A 320 -1.70 -25.93 -10.40
N GLN A 321 -3.01 -25.73 -10.32
CA GLN A 321 -3.85 -26.34 -9.27
C GLN A 321 -4.18 -27.81 -9.58
N ILE A 322 -4.36 -28.17 -10.86
CA ILE A 322 -4.65 -29.54 -11.29
C ILE A 322 -3.43 -30.48 -11.12
N LYS A 323 -2.21 -29.93 -11.23
CA LYS A 323 -0.96 -30.70 -11.10
C LYS A 323 -0.54 -30.94 -9.64
N LYS A 324 -1.34 -30.54 -8.68
CA LYS A 324 -1.15 -30.74 -7.24
C LYS A 324 -2.17 -31.71 -6.64
#